data_429ea17f896920da8744d5448894a93c
#
_entry.id   429ea17f896920da8744d5448894a93c
#
_cell.length_a   1.000
_cell.length_b   1.000
_cell.length_c   1.000
_cell.angle_alpha   90.00
_cell.angle_beta   90.00
_cell.angle_gamma   90.00
#
_symmetry.space_group_name_H-M   'P 1'
#
loop_
_entity.id
_entity.type
_entity.pdbx_description
1 polymer ?
#
loop_
_entity_poly.entity_id
_entity_poly.type
_entity_poly.pdbx_seq_one_letter_code
_entity_poly.pdbx_strand_id
1 'polypeptide(L)'
;MELRTIRITAIGDELLAGHGDPRGLGWFGRVMARTQDPALRLQSFVLASPAEGSEALAERWLGEASRRFSDQYENRLVIALSDRDVDLDVTTARSRLNLANILDSASQMNIKALLVGPAPGLDDARNQRVAELNRVYSDVALRRNHHYVDTFTPLRSHAQWRADLNASGGVPGQAGYGLMAWLVLHRGWYSWLELPEPGEG
;
A
#
# COMPACT_ATOMS: atom_id res chain seq x y z
N MET A 1 17.32 0.67 -27.31
CA MET A 1 16.56 -0.15 -26.35
C MET A 1 15.26 0.57 -26.12
N GLU A 2 14.14 -0.09 -26.36
CA GLU A 2 12.82 0.54 -26.17
C GLU A 2 12.59 0.78 -24.67
N LEU A 3 12.16 1.98 -24.30
CA LEU A 3 11.96 2.39 -22.92
C LEU A 3 10.69 1.72 -22.38
N ARG A 4 10.82 0.85 -21.38
CA ARG A 4 9.68 0.22 -20.70
C ARG A 4 8.90 1.28 -19.92
N THR A 5 7.60 1.44 -20.19
CA THR A 5 6.76 2.39 -19.48
C THR A 5 5.75 1.64 -18.60
N ILE A 6 5.75 1.93 -17.30
CA ILE A 6 4.80 1.37 -16.33
C ILE A 6 3.94 2.48 -15.75
N ARG A 7 2.63 2.29 -15.76
CA ARG A 7 1.65 3.10 -15.04
C ARG A 7 1.29 2.44 -13.72
N ILE A 8 1.58 3.11 -12.62
CA ILE A 8 1.25 2.66 -11.27
C ILE A 8 0.08 3.50 -10.77
N THR A 9 -1.07 2.86 -10.59
CA THR A 9 -2.21 3.47 -9.91
C THR A 9 -2.20 2.98 -8.47
N ALA A 10 -2.05 3.91 -7.53
CA ALA A 10 -2.05 3.63 -6.09
C ALA A 10 -3.38 4.09 -5.49
N ILE A 11 -4.06 3.20 -4.76
CA ILE A 11 -5.36 3.47 -4.15
C ILE A 11 -5.35 3.12 -2.67
N GLY A 12 -6.02 3.92 -1.85
CA GLY A 12 -6.05 3.75 -0.40
C GLY A 12 -6.55 4.99 0.33
N ASP A 13 -6.25 5.06 1.63
CA ASP A 13 -6.68 6.15 2.50
C ASP A 13 -5.70 7.35 2.50
N GLU A 14 -5.91 8.27 3.45
CA GLU A 14 -5.11 9.49 3.62
C GLU A 14 -3.62 9.23 3.90
N LEU A 15 -3.25 8.06 4.44
CA LEU A 15 -1.84 7.72 4.67
C LEU A 15 -1.10 7.50 3.35
N LEU A 16 -1.80 6.98 2.33
CA LEU A 16 -1.24 6.88 0.98
C LEU A 16 -0.89 8.27 0.41
N ALA A 17 -1.73 9.27 0.68
CA ALA A 17 -1.50 10.66 0.27
C ALA A 17 -0.44 11.39 1.12
N GLY A 18 0.05 10.75 2.19
CA GLY A 18 1.06 11.34 3.06
C GLY A 18 0.51 12.29 4.11
N HIS A 19 -0.73 12.05 4.58
CA HIS A 19 -1.30 12.84 5.67
C HIS A 19 -0.38 12.82 6.90
N GLY A 20 -0.09 14.00 7.47
CA GLY A 20 0.85 14.16 8.58
C GLY A 20 2.33 14.31 8.18
N ASP A 21 2.69 14.10 6.91
CA ASP A 21 4.04 14.33 6.42
C ASP A 21 4.23 15.80 6.01
N PRO A 22 5.10 16.58 6.69
CA PRO A 22 5.34 17.97 6.33
C PRO A 22 5.84 18.19 4.89
N ARG A 23 6.38 17.14 4.25
CA ARG A 23 6.82 17.17 2.86
C ARG A 23 5.75 16.70 1.87
N GLY A 24 4.61 16.19 2.35
CA GLY A 24 3.53 15.68 1.52
C GLY A 24 3.88 14.48 0.63
N LEU A 25 4.99 13.78 0.91
CA LEU A 25 5.43 12.64 0.09
C LEU A 25 4.79 11.32 0.52
N GLY A 26 4.47 11.18 1.80
CA GLY A 26 4.05 9.91 2.36
C GLY A 26 5.10 8.81 2.14
N TRP A 27 4.72 7.56 2.31
CA TRP A 27 5.59 6.43 1.98
C TRP A 27 5.69 6.20 0.46
N PHE A 28 4.59 6.36 -0.26
CA PHE A 28 4.55 6.07 -1.70
C PHE A 28 5.41 7.04 -2.51
N GLY A 29 5.34 8.35 -2.23
CA GLY A 29 6.20 9.33 -2.87
C GLY A 29 7.69 9.08 -2.63
N ARG A 30 8.05 8.60 -1.42
CA ARG A 30 9.43 8.20 -1.10
C ARG A 30 9.88 6.96 -1.86
N VAL A 31 9.01 5.99 -2.04
CA VAL A 31 9.26 4.79 -2.85
C VAL A 31 9.49 5.19 -4.29
N MET A 32 8.60 5.99 -4.86
CA MET A 32 8.72 6.49 -6.25
C MET A 32 10.01 7.26 -6.49
N ALA A 33 10.38 8.15 -5.56
CA ALA A 33 11.61 8.94 -5.67
C ALA A 33 12.90 8.11 -5.64
N ARG A 34 12.86 6.91 -5.04
CA ARG A 34 14.00 5.98 -4.95
C ARG A 34 13.99 4.91 -6.03
N THR A 35 12.91 4.78 -6.77
CA THR A 35 12.80 3.81 -7.86
C THR A 35 13.34 4.45 -9.13
N GLN A 36 14.62 4.24 -9.40
CA GLN A 36 15.28 4.80 -10.57
C GLN A 36 15.90 3.67 -11.39
N ASP A 37 15.56 3.63 -12.67
CA ASP A 37 16.15 2.73 -13.65
C ASP A 37 16.18 3.46 -15.01
N PRO A 38 17.33 3.56 -15.67
CA PRO A 38 17.47 4.31 -16.94
C PRO A 38 16.66 3.70 -18.08
N ALA A 39 16.30 2.41 -18.01
CA ALA A 39 15.49 1.73 -19.02
C ALA A 39 13.97 1.79 -18.70
N LEU A 40 13.58 2.45 -17.59
CA LEU A 40 12.21 2.48 -17.11
C LEU A 40 11.66 3.90 -17.01
N ARG A 41 10.44 4.08 -17.50
CA ARG A 41 9.63 5.27 -17.23
C ARG A 41 8.46 4.90 -16.33
N LEU A 42 8.42 5.47 -15.13
CA LEU A 42 7.31 5.31 -14.21
C LEU A 42 6.36 6.51 -14.30
N GLN A 43 5.07 6.22 -14.43
CA GLN A 43 3.97 7.18 -14.28
C GLN A 43 3.15 6.75 -13.08
N SER A 44 2.95 7.61 -12.09
CA SER A 44 2.18 7.26 -10.89
C SER A 44 0.99 8.17 -10.67
N PHE A 45 -0.10 7.57 -10.19
CA PHE A 45 -1.36 8.24 -9.89
C PHE A 45 -1.82 7.80 -8.49
N VAL A 46 -2.04 8.76 -7.59
CA VAL A 46 -2.49 8.51 -6.22
C VAL A 46 -3.98 8.83 -6.12
N LEU A 47 -4.75 7.84 -5.73
CA LEU A 47 -6.21 7.89 -5.56
C LEU A 47 -6.54 7.64 -4.09
N ALA A 48 -6.31 8.63 -3.24
CA ALA A 48 -6.54 8.54 -1.81
C ALA A 48 -7.90 9.10 -1.43
N SER A 49 -8.60 8.41 -0.52
CA SER A 49 -9.86 8.86 0.09
C SER A 49 -9.75 8.81 1.61
N PRO A 50 -10.04 9.92 2.34
CA PRO A 50 -9.87 9.96 3.78
C PRO A 50 -10.80 8.97 4.50
N ALA A 51 -10.29 8.38 5.59
CA ALA A 51 -11.03 7.49 6.49
C ALA A 51 -11.71 6.29 5.80
N GLU A 52 -11.09 5.78 4.74
CA GLU A 52 -11.66 4.74 3.91
C GLU A 52 -11.39 3.33 4.47
N GLY A 53 -12.47 2.55 4.61
CA GLY A 53 -12.41 1.10 4.89
C GLY A 53 -12.47 0.27 3.61
N SER A 54 -12.35 -1.05 3.75
CA SER A 54 -12.28 -1.98 2.61
C SER A 54 -13.54 -2.00 1.74
N GLU A 55 -14.71 -1.69 2.29
CA GLU A 55 -15.98 -1.69 1.55
C GLU A 55 -16.02 -0.52 0.57
N ALA A 56 -15.78 0.71 1.04
CA ALA A 56 -15.73 1.89 0.20
C ALA A 56 -14.61 1.79 -0.86
N LEU A 57 -13.46 1.25 -0.47
CA LEU A 57 -12.37 0.97 -1.40
C LEU A 57 -12.81 0.03 -2.52
N ALA A 58 -13.52 -1.08 -2.19
CA ALA A 58 -14.00 -2.05 -3.16
C ALA A 58 -15.05 -1.46 -4.12
N GLU A 59 -15.87 -0.54 -3.65
CA GLU A 59 -16.88 0.11 -4.46
C GLU A 59 -16.30 1.07 -5.51
N ARG A 60 -15.29 1.88 -5.13
CA ARG A 60 -14.78 2.96 -6.00
C ARG A 60 -13.57 2.58 -6.87
N TRP A 61 -12.76 1.59 -6.44
CA TRP A 61 -11.42 1.36 -7.00
C TRP A 61 -11.40 1.26 -8.52
N LEU A 62 -12.29 0.46 -9.10
CA LEU A 62 -12.28 0.21 -10.54
C LEU A 62 -12.73 1.45 -11.34
N GLY A 63 -13.78 2.13 -10.88
CA GLY A 63 -14.30 3.34 -11.53
C GLY A 63 -13.27 4.47 -11.59
N GLU A 64 -12.39 4.57 -10.58
CA GLU A 64 -11.33 5.57 -10.54
C GLU A 64 -10.04 5.10 -11.22
N ALA A 65 -9.59 3.88 -10.92
CA ALA A 65 -8.33 3.35 -11.43
C ALA A 65 -8.35 3.16 -12.95
N SER A 66 -9.47 2.69 -13.51
CA SER A 66 -9.60 2.43 -14.95
C SER A 66 -9.30 3.65 -15.82
N ARG A 67 -9.58 4.86 -15.32
CA ARG A 67 -9.26 6.11 -16.02
C ARG A 67 -7.76 6.41 -16.14
N ARG A 68 -6.90 5.68 -15.41
CA ARG A 68 -5.44 5.81 -15.40
C ARG A 68 -4.76 4.66 -16.15
N PHE A 69 -5.49 3.60 -16.42
CA PHE A 69 -4.97 2.48 -17.20
C PHE A 69 -4.76 2.86 -18.65
N SER A 70 -3.87 2.18 -19.31
CA SER A 70 -3.51 2.42 -20.70
C SER A 70 -3.40 1.08 -21.43
N ASP A 71 -3.91 1.04 -22.65
CA ASP A 71 -3.72 -0.12 -23.54
C ASP A 71 -2.33 -0.15 -24.18
N GLN A 72 -1.56 0.95 -24.06
CA GLN A 72 -0.22 1.09 -24.66
C GLN A 72 0.90 0.78 -23.66
N TYR A 73 0.62 0.84 -22.35
CA TYR A 73 1.64 0.73 -21.31
C TYR A 73 1.25 -0.35 -20.31
N GLU A 74 2.25 -0.84 -19.60
CA GLU A 74 2.05 -1.79 -18.53
C GLU A 74 1.33 -1.13 -17.35
N ASN A 75 0.20 -1.69 -16.92
CA ASN A 75 -0.55 -1.21 -15.77
C ASN A 75 -0.23 -2.02 -14.52
N ARG A 76 -0.03 -1.32 -13.43
CA ARG A 76 0.21 -1.88 -12.09
C ARG A 76 -0.72 -1.23 -11.08
N LEU A 77 -1.14 -1.97 -10.08
CA LEU A 77 -2.01 -1.49 -9.01
C LEU A 77 -1.31 -1.61 -7.65
N VAL A 78 -1.22 -0.53 -6.91
CA VAL A 78 -0.84 -0.53 -5.50
C VAL A 78 -2.09 -0.35 -4.65
N ILE A 79 -2.32 -1.24 -3.69
CA ILE A 79 -3.42 -1.16 -2.75
C ILE A 79 -2.84 -0.89 -1.36
N ALA A 80 -3.02 0.33 -0.86
CA ALA A 80 -2.67 0.69 0.51
C ALA A 80 -3.87 0.38 1.42
N LEU A 81 -3.77 -0.72 2.15
CA LEU A 81 -4.84 -1.22 3.02
C LEU A 81 -4.82 -0.46 4.33
N SER A 82 -5.96 0.09 4.72
CA SER A 82 -6.13 0.80 5.98
C SER A 82 -6.52 -0.14 7.12
N ASP A 83 -6.44 0.38 8.33
CA ASP A 83 -6.94 -0.27 9.55
C ASP A 83 -8.38 0.14 9.92
N ARG A 84 -9.04 0.94 9.05
CA ARG A 84 -10.38 1.52 9.30
C ARG A 84 -11.48 0.50 9.47
N ASP A 85 -11.36 -0.68 8.88
CA ASP A 85 -12.33 -1.76 9.10
C ASP A 85 -12.49 -2.11 10.59
N VAL A 86 -11.44 -1.90 11.39
CA VAL A 86 -11.48 -2.08 12.85
C VAL A 86 -12.40 -1.05 13.52
N ASP A 87 -12.33 0.22 13.09
CA ASP A 87 -13.13 1.30 13.66
C ASP A 87 -14.58 1.28 13.16
N LEU A 88 -14.80 0.76 11.96
CA LEU A 88 -16.10 0.60 11.33
C LEU A 88 -16.80 -0.70 11.73
N ASP A 89 -16.20 -1.50 12.62
CA ASP A 89 -16.68 -2.82 13.05
C ASP A 89 -17.01 -3.77 11.88
N VAL A 90 -16.27 -3.63 10.77
CA VAL A 90 -16.36 -4.55 9.64
C VAL A 90 -15.81 -5.90 10.05
N THR A 91 -16.56 -6.97 9.81
CA THR A 91 -16.08 -8.31 10.13
C THR A 91 -14.90 -8.71 9.24
N THR A 92 -13.97 -9.51 9.77
CA THR A 92 -12.84 -10.03 9.01
C THR A 92 -13.26 -10.82 7.76
N ALA A 93 -14.42 -11.49 7.83
CA ALA A 93 -15.00 -12.17 6.67
C ALA A 93 -15.41 -11.19 5.57
N ARG A 94 -15.97 -10.03 5.94
CA ARG A 94 -16.35 -8.98 4.99
C ARG A 94 -15.12 -8.30 4.40
N SER A 95 -14.14 -7.94 5.23
CA SER A 95 -12.85 -7.39 4.76
C SER A 95 -12.15 -8.34 3.79
N ARG A 96 -12.15 -9.64 4.08
CA ARG A 96 -11.64 -10.69 3.20
C ARG A 96 -12.35 -10.67 1.84
N LEU A 97 -13.67 -10.62 1.83
CA LEU A 97 -14.47 -10.64 0.60
C LEU A 97 -14.23 -9.37 -0.23
N ASN A 98 -14.21 -8.20 0.40
CA ASN A 98 -13.97 -6.93 -0.27
C ASN A 98 -12.62 -6.93 -0.99
N LEU A 99 -11.54 -7.32 -0.29
CA LEU A 99 -10.22 -7.41 -0.90
C LEU A 99 -10.15 -8.49 -2.00
N ALA A 100 -10.77 -9.65 -1.77
CA ALA A 100 -10.83 -10.72 -2.76
C ALA A 100 -11.45 -10.25 -4.08
N ASN A 101 -12.56 -9.53 -4.02
CA ASN A 101 -13.25 -9.00 -5.20
C ASN A 101 -12.36 -8.01 -5.98
N ILE A 102 -11.62 -7.14 -5.29
CA ILE A 102 -10.67 -6.22 -5.94
C ILE A 102 -9.60 -7.01 -6.70
N LEU A 103 -8.98 -7.99 -6.04
CA LEU A 103 -7.88 -8.75 -6.61
C LEU A 103 -8.33 -9.67 -7.75
N ASP A 104 -9.51 -10.27 -7.65
CA ASP A 104 -10.09 -11.11 -8.70
C ASP A 104 -10.37 -10.26 -9.95
N SER A 105 -10.93 -9.04 -9.78
CA SER A 105 -11.15 -8.10 -10.89
C SER A 105 -9.84 -7.60 -11.50
N ALA A 106 -8.83 -7.29 -10.69
CA ALA A 106 -7.50 -6.88 -11.19
C ALA A 106 -6.85 -8.00 -12.00
N SER A 107 -6.95 -9.24 -11.52
CA SER A 107 -6.41 -10.43 -12.21
C SER A 107 -7.10 -10.67 -13.55
N GLN A 108 -8.44 -10.50 -13.64
CA GLN A 108 -9.17 -10.59 -14.89
C GLN A 108 -8.71 -9.57 -15.93
N MET A 109 -8.23 -8.43 -15.50
CA MET A 109 -7.65 -7.39 -16.36
C MET A 109 -6.14 -7.55 -16.60
N ASN A 110 -5.52 -8.63 -16.13
CA ASN A 110 -4.07 -8.86 -16.16
C ASN A 110 -3.25 -7.77 -15.45
N ILE A 111 -3.82 -7.13 -14.41
CA ILE A 111 -3.15 -6.10 -13.62
C ILE A 111 -2.52 -6.76 -12.38
N LYS A 112 -1.19 -6.69 -12.30
CA LYS A 112 -0.46 -7.17 -11.12
C LYS A 112 -0.61 -6.15 -9.97
N ALA A 113 -1.09 -6.63 -8.82
CA ALA A 113 -1.24 -5.81 -7.63
C ALA A 113 -0.11 -6.05 -6.63
N LEU A 114 0.32 -4.95 -5.97
CA LEU A 114 1.12 -4.97 -4.74
C LEU A 114 0.28 -4.40 -3.63
N LEU A 115 0.15 -5.14 -2.54
CA LEU A 115 -0.60 -4.73 -1.38
C LEU A 115 0.35 -4.29 -0.27
N VAL A 116 0.04 -3.17 0.35
CA VAL A 116 0.73 -2.68 1.55
C VAL A 116 -0.26 -2.78 2.70
N GLY A 117 0.06 -3.58 3.70
CA GLY A 117 -0.79 -3.84 4.85
C GLY A 117 -0.97 -2.62 5.75
N PRO A 118 -1.97 -2.64 6.65
CA PRO A 118 -2.22 -1.55 7.58
C PRO A 118 -1.04 -1.38 8.55
N ALA A 119 -0.73 -0.14 8.92
CA ALA A 119 0.30 0.15 9.90
C ALA A 119 -0.29 0.12 11.33
N PRO A 120 0.52 -0.20 12.37
CA PRO A 120 0.05 -0.19 13.75
C PRO A 120 -0.07 1.24 14.29
N GLY A 121 -1.08 1.49 15.12
CA GLY A 121 -1.23 2.71 15.90
C GLY A 121 -0.55 2.64 17.28
N LEU A 122 -0.89 3.58 18.16
CA LEU A 122 -0.38 3.64 19.54
C LEU A 122 -1.19 2.80 20.54
N ASP A 123 -2.45 2.53 20.24
CA ASP A 123 -3.35 1.75 21.11
C ASP A 123 -3.11 0.25 20.91
N ASP A 124 -2.58 -0.40 21.96
CA ASP A 124 -2.24 -1.81 21.92
C ASP A 124 -3.48 -2.74 21.86
N ALA A 125 -4.62 -2.34 22.43
CA ALA A 125 -5.84 -3.12 22.34
C ALA A 125 -6.41 -3.07 20.90
N ARG A 126 -6.43 -1.91 20.31
CA ARG A 126 -6.80 -1.73 18.88
C ARG A 126 -5.83 -2.49 17.95
N ASN A 127 -4.53 -2.45 18.24
CA ASN A 127 -3.52 -3.16 17.47
C ASN A 127 -3.72 -4.69 17.46
N GLN A 128 -4.36 -5.29 18.47
CA GLN A 128 -4.70 -6.72 18.43
C GLN A 128 -5.71 -7.02 17.32
N ARG A 129 -6.72 -6.15 17.13
CA ARG A 129 -7.70 -6.28 16.04
C ARG A 129 -7.05 -5.98 14.67
N VAL A 130 -6.17 -4.98 14.60
CA VAL A 130 -5.41 -4.67 13.38
C VAL A 130 -4.48 -5.81 12.98
N ALA A 131 -3.86 -6.50 13.95
CA ALA A 131 -3.03 -7.68 13.68
C ALA A 131 -3.84 -8.82 13.03
N GLU A 132 -5.08 -9.03 13.47
CA GLU A 132 -5.96 -10.02 12.86
C GLU A 132 -6.35 -9.61 11.45
N LEU A 133 -6.71 -8.34 11.24
CA LEU A 133 -7.02 -7.78 9.91
C LEU A 133 -5.82 -7.91 8.96
N ASN A 134 -4.61 -7.56 9.42
CA ASN A 134 -3.38 -7.70 8.65
C ASN A 134 -3.14 -9.14 8.18
N ARG A 135 -3.36 -10.12 9.08
CA ARG A 135 -3.24 -11.54 8.74
C ARG A 135 -4.27 -11.97 7.69
N VAL A 136 -5.51 -11.49 7.81
CA VAL A 136 -6.57 -11.77 6.85
C VAL A 136 -6.22 -11.23 5.46
N TYR A 137 -5.75 -9.99 5.38
CA TYR A 137 -5.34 -9.36 4.12
C TYR A 137 -4.15 -10.09 3.48
N SER A 138 -3.16 -10.43 4.27
CA SER A 138 -2.00 -11.20 3.81
C SER A 138 -2.41 -12.56 3.23
N ASP A 139 -3.29 -13.30 3.92
CA ASP A 139 -3.80 -14.60 3.46
C ASP A 139 -4.55 -14.48 2.11
N VAL A 140 -5.38 -13.44 1.95
CA VAL A 140 -6.10 -13.19 0.69
C VAL A 140 -5.15 -12.91 -0.47
N ALA A 141 -4.15 -12.05 -0.24
CA ALA A 141 -3.16 -11.68 -1.26
C ALA A 141 -2.33 -12.89 -1.70
N LEU A 142 -1.79 -13.64 -0.74
CA LEU A 142 -0.94 -14.79 -1.01
C LEU A 142 -1.69 -15.91 -1.75
N ARG A 143 -2.95 -16.21 -1.38
CA ARG A 143 -3.77 -17.21 -2.09
C ARG A 143 -4.08 -16.83 -3.54
N ARG A 144 -3.98 -15.54 -3.88
CA ARG A 144 -4.19 -15.00 -5.24
C ARG A 144 -2.90 -14.68 -5.96
N ASN A 145 -1.77 -15.08 -5.38
CA ASN A 145 -0.44 -14.88 -5.95
C ASN A 145 -0.10 -13.39 -6.19
N HIS A 146 -0.54 -12.51 -5.27
CA HIS A 146 -0.17 -11.12 -5.26
C HIS A 146 0.87 -10.81 -4.17
N HIS A 147 1.71 -9.81 -4.40
CA HIS A 147 2.70 -9.35 -3.43
C HIS A 147 2.04 -8.66 -2.25
N TYR A 148 2.45 -9.01 -1.04
CA TYR A 148 2.00 -8.39 0.19
C TYR A 148 3.17 -7.89 1.04
N VAL A 149 3.16 -6.60 1.35
CA VAL A 149 4.14 -5.98 2.26
C VAL A 149 3.49 -5.83 3.63
N ASP A 150 3.93 -6.64 4.58
CA ASP A 150 3.53 -6.52 5.98
C ASP A 150 4.25 -5.33 6.62
N THR A 151 3.53 -4.25 6.86
CA THR A 151 4.01 -3.09 7.61
C THR A 151 3.67 -3.19 9.10
N PHE A 152 2.65 -3.96 9.47
CA PHE A 152 2.18 -4.06 10.84
C PHE A 152 3.20 -4.72 11.76
N THR A 153 3.62 -5.93 11.42
CA THR A 153 4.45 -6.77 12.30
C THR A 153 5.80 -6.09 12.64
N PRO A 154 6.57 -5.57 11.67
CA PRO A 154 7.85 -4.95 11.97
C PRO A 154 7.71 -3.59 12.66
N LEU A 155 6.63 -2.84 12.43
CA LEU A 155 6.49 -1.50 13.01
C LEU A 155 5.86 -1.52 14.40
N ARG A 156 5.10 -2.55 14.78
CA ARG A 156 4.36 -2.60 16.04
C ARG A 156 5.24 -2.34 17.28
N SER A 157 6.43 -2.90 17.32
CA SER A 157 7.40 -2.74 18.42
C SER A 157 8.58 -1.82 18.07
N HIS A 158 8.56 -1.19 16.89
CA HIS A 158 9.67 -0.37 16.44
C HIS A 158 9.73 0.97 17.20
N ALA A 159 10.80 1.20 17.94
CA ALA A 159 10.92 2.36 18.84
C ALA A 159 10.77 3.70 18.10
N GLN A 160 11.41 3.86 16.94
CA GLN A 160 11.33 5.08 16.14
C GLN A 160 9.92 5.30 15.55
N TRP A 161 9.22 4.24 15.14
CA TRP A 161 7.83 4.33 14.70
C TRP A 161 6.93 4.88 15.81
N ARG A 162 7.00 4.27 17.00
CA ARG A 162 6.20 4.71 18.16
C ARG A 162 6.55 6.13 18.59
N ALA A 163 7.83 6.50 18.57
CA ALA A 163 8.28 7.87 18.88
C ALA A 163 7.73 8.90 17.88
N ASP A 164 7.76 8.57 16.59
CA ASP A 164 7.24 9.44 15.53
C ASP A 164 5.72 9.64 15.67
N LEU A 165 4.95 8.59 15.89
CA LEU A 165 3.51 8.68 16.13
C LEU A 165 3.18 9.51 17.38
N ASN A 166 3.92 9.35 18.48
CA ASN A 166 3.72 10.14 19.69
C ASN A 166 3.99 11.64 19.45
N ALA A 167 5.00 11.95 18.65
CA ALA A 167 5.37 13.33 18.36
C ALA A 167 4.38 14.03 17.41
N SER A 168 3.65 13.28 16.59
CA SER A 168 2.76 13.81 15.53
C SER A 168 1.28 13.49 15.74
N GLY A 169 0.87 13.26 16.99
CA GLY A 169 -0.55 13.08 17.34
C GLY A 169 -1.18 11.78 16.82
N GLY A 170 -0.38 10.73 16.68
CA GLY A 170 -0.85 9.38 16.26
C GLY A 170 -0.84 9.14 14.76
N VAL A 171 -0.40 10.12 13.97
CA VAL A 171 -0.26 10.01 12.51
C VAL A 171 1.23 9.90 12.16
N PRO A 172 1.65 9.11 11.17
CA PRO A 172 3.05 9.05 10.78
C PRO A 172 3.59 10.40 10.29
N GLY A 173 4.75 10.80 10.81
CA GLY A 173 5.53 11.91 10.29
C GLY A 173 6.58 11.45 9.28
N GLN A 174 7.61 12.26 9.08
CA GLN A 174 8.69 11.94 8.11
C GLN A 174 9.40 10.62 8.42
N ALA A 175 9.69 10.35 9.70
CA ALA A 175 10.40 9.15 10.10
C ALA A 175 9.54 7.90 9.91
N GLY A 176 8.27 7.95 10.32
CA GLY A 176 7.32 6.86 10.14
C GLY A 176 7.11 6.50 8.67
N TYR A 177 6.88 7.49 7.83
CA TYR A 177 6.76 7.27 6.38
C TYR A 177 8.07 6.78 5.75
N GLY A 178 9.23 7.20 6.29
CA GLY A 178 10.53 6.67 5.88
C GLY A 178 10.67 5.18 6.16
N LEU A 179 10.23 4.72 7.33
CA LEU A 179 10.22 3.30 7.70
C LEU A 179 9.27 2.48 6.82
N MET A 180 8.05 2.98 6.57
CA MET A 180 7.11 2.32 5.65
C MET A 180 7.69 2.19 4.24
N ALA A 181 8.27 3.27 3.71
CA ALA A 181 8.91 3.27 2.40
C ALA A 181 10.07 2.26 2.33
N TRP A 182 10.87 2.18 3.38
CA TRP A 182 11.95 1.20 3.47
C TRP A 182 11.41 -0.23 3.41
N LEU A 183 10.35 -0.54 4.17
CA LEU A 183 9.71 -1.86 4.12
C LEU A 183 9.20 -2.21 2.73
N VAL A 184 8.52 -1.27 2.06
CA VAL A 184 7.98 -1.50 0.71
C VAL A 184 9.12 -1.78 -0.28
N LEU A 185 10.17 -0.97 -0.28
CA LEU A 185 11.31 -1.13 -1.18
C LEU A 185 12.02 -2.49 -1.01
N HIS A 186 12.19 -2.95 0.26
CA HIS A 186 12.97 -4.16 0.57
C HIS A 186 12.13 -5.43 0.70
N ARG A 187 10.81 -5.36 0.50
CA ARG A 187 9.91 -6.49 0.68
C ARG A 187 8.97 -6.72 -0.49
N GLY A 188 9.52 -6.63 -1.71
CA GLY A 188 8.80 -7.06 -2.91
C GLY A 188 8.57 -5.98 -3.97
N TRP A 189 8.91 -4.71 -3.72
CA TRP A 189 8.70 -3.63 -4.71
C TRP A 189 9.42 -3.89 -6.03
N TYR A 190 10.72 -4.18 -5.98
CA TYR A 190 11.51 -4.42 -7.19
C TYR A 190 11.12 -5.73 -7.87
N SER A 191 10.89 -6.79 -7.11
CA SER A 191 10.38 -8.07 -7.62
C SER A 191 9.02 -7.90 -8.30
N TRP A 192 8.11 -7.12 -7.70
CA TRP A 192 6.81 -6.83 -8.29
C TRP A 192 6.90 -6.01 -9.59
N LEU A 193 7.86 -5.09 -9.67
CA LEU A 193 8.16 -4.35 -10.90
C LEU A 193 8.98 -5.16 -11.92
N GLU A 194 9.43 -6.36 -11.55
CA GLU A 194 10.34 -7.17 -12.38
C GLU A 194 11.63 -6.42 -12.70
N LEU A 195 12.17 -5.75 -11.69
CA LEU A 195 13.44 -5.04 -11.71
C LEU A 195 14.46 -5.78 -10.85
N PRO A 196 15.76 -5.65 -11.18
CA PRO A 196 16.82 -6.10 -10.26
C PRO A 196 16.73 -5.30 -8.96
N GLU A 197 17.00 -5.95 -7.83
CA GLU A 197 17.17 -5.22 -6.59
C GLU A 197 18.38 -4.28 -6.70
N PRO A 198 18.28 -3.05 -6.18
CA PRO A 198 19.42 -2.16 -6.17
C PRO A 198 20.53 -2.86 -5.38
N GLY A 199 21.70 -3.01 -5.99
CA GLY A 199 22.86 -3.58 -5.33
C GLY A 199 23.13 -2.84 -4.02
N GLU A 200 23.45 -3.57 -2.96
CA GLU A 200 24.00 -2.99 -1.74
C GLU A 200 25.30 -2.26 -2.12
N GLY A 201 25.21 -0.95 -2.28
CA GLY A 201 26.33 -0.05 -2.54
C GLY A 201 26.86 0.54 -1.24
#